data_f714c23cc24326f87e32a3db115546e9
#
_entry.id   f714c23cc24326f87e32a3db115546e9
#
_cell.length_a   1.000
_cell.length_b   1.000
_cell.length_c   1.000
_cell.angle_alpha   90.00
_cell.angle_beta   90.00
_cell.angle_gamma   90.00
#
_symmetry.space_group_name_H-M   'P 1'
#
loop_
_entity.id
_entity.type
_entity.pdbx_description
1 polymer ?
#
loop_
_entity_poly.entity_id
_entity_poly.type
_entity_poly.pdbx_seq_one_letter_code
_entity_poly.pdbx_strand_id
1 'polypeptide(L)'
;MQDKSLSRRHLVTGLAGGSAGLALAAAGTASASAPQSDPRRFYTPAPIPVLNGKAALQPDQALNLLREGNAAFLDGRTAQLELGAARRLELAKGQAPFVAYVSCSDSRVPPEVLFGRGLGELFIIRNAGNTVDTVAMGSIEYAVAVLGVPLVVVMGHEACGAVKAAMDVVENNARFPGAIGDMIEPIIPAVLAARDAPGDKTEAAVKANVSRTVRRLRSESDPIMLEPQRAGRMKVVGAYYSLSRGDVEFFDV
;
A
#
# COMPACT_ATOMS: atom_id res chain seq x y z
N MET A 1 24.05 -30.53 29.87
CA MET A 1 25.37 -30.33 29.24
C MET A 1 25.43 -28.90 28.78
N GLN A 2 26.13 -28.17 29.53
CA GLN A 2 26.81 -26.87 29.52
C GLN A 2 26.20 -25.73 28.68
N ASP A 3 25.47 -24.95 29.42
CA ASP A 3 25.16 -23.53 29.29
C ASP A 3 26.44 -22.69 29.09
N LYS A 4 26.46 -21.80 28.09
CA LYS A 4 27.44 -20.73 27.95
C LYS A 4 26.73 -19.40 27.86
N SER A 5 26.38 -18.85 29.00
CA SER A 5 26.02 -17.43 29.15
C SER A 5 27.25 -16.55 28.88
N LEU A 6 27.14 -15.69 27.85
CA LEU A 6 28.12 -14.63 27.60
C LEU A 6 27.81 -13.39 28.44
N SER A 7 28.64 -13.21 29.50
CA SER A 7 28.62 -12.07 30.43
C SER A 7 29.08 -10.77 29.74
N ARG A 8 28.26 -9.71 29.88
CA ARG A 8 28.59 -8.32 29.55
C ARG A 8 29.46 -7.66 30.62
N ARG A 9 30.73 -7.99 30.69
CA ARG A 9 31.72 -7.19 31.48
C ARG A 9 33.09 -7.53 30.95
N HIS A 10 33.70 -6.58 30.20
CA HIS A 10 35.13 -6.26 30.15
C HIS A 10 35.41 -5.40 28.92
N LEU A 11 35.42 -4.12 29.12
CA LEU A 11 36.15 -3.18 28.27
C LEU A 11 36.27 -1.82 28.99
N VAL A 12 37.12 -1.78 30.01
CA VAL A 12 37.76 -0.54 30.46
C VAL A 12 39.10 -0.94 31.04
N THR A 13 40.20 -0.60 30.39
CA THR A 13 41.44 -0.08 30.96
C THR A 13 42.55 -0.15 29.92
N GLY A 14 43.17 0.98 29.67
CA GLY A 14 44.40 1.10 28.85
C GLY A 14 44.77 2.56 28.63
N LEU A 15 45.15 3.26 29.76
CA LEU A 15 45.84 4.55 29.71
C LEU A 15 47.36 4.32 29.63
N ALA A 16 47.99 4.97 28.64
CA ALA A 16 49.40 5.43 28.70
C ALA A 16 49.59 6.31 27.44
N GLY A 17 49.76 7.63 27.51
CA GLY A 17 50.92 8.37 27.88
C GLY A 17 51.72 8.73 26.61
N GLY A 18 51.57 9.97 26.07
CA GLY A 18 52.40 10.47 24.97
C GLY A 18 52.09 11.95 24.69
N SER A 19 52.83 12.83 25.33
CA SER A 19 52.86 14.28 25.11
C SER A 19 53.59 14.63 23.80
N ALA A 20 52.94 15.35 22.87
CA ALA A 20 53.67 16.14 21.86
C ALA A 20 52.72 17.16 21.17
N GLY A 21 53.08 18.43 21.30
CA GLY A 21 52.98 19.44 20.25
C GLY A 21 51.62 20.08 19.98
N LEU A 22 51.34 21.24 20.62
CA LEU A 22 50.32 22.20 20.16
C LEU A 22 50.72 22.76 18.77
N ALA A 23 49.97 22.38 17.76
CA ALA A 23 49.86 23.18 16.54
C ALA A 23 48.43 23.75 16.51
N LEU A 24 48.27 25.05 16.77
CA LEU A 24 47.02 25.77 16.54
C LEU A 24 46.81 25.86 15.01
N ALA A 25 46.07 24.93 14.46
CA ALA A 25 45.46 25.10 13.16
C ALA A 25 44.13 25.85 13.34
N ALA A 26 44.07 27.07 12.83
CA ALA A 26 42.81 27.81 12.74
C ALA A 26 41.81 26.99 11.88
N ALA A 27 40.92 26.29 12.55
CA ALA A 27 39.78 25.63 11.90
C ALA A 27 38.84 26.74 11.45
N GLY A 28 38.92 27.10 10.17
CA GLY A 28 37.88 27.85 9.52
C GLY A 28 36.55 27.08 9.67
N THR A 29 35.60 27.69 10.39
CA THR A 29 34.25 27.19 10.46
C THR A 29 33.62 27.29 9.09
N ALA A 30 33.77 26.25 8.27
CA ALA A 30 32.93 26.07 7.11
C ALA A 30 31.50 25.92 7.65
N SER A 31 30.75 27.02 7.61
CA SER A 31 29.32 27.00 7.84
C SER A 31 28.73 26.12 6.74
N ALA A 32 28.47 24.85 7.06
CA ALA A 32 27.69 24.00 6.18
C ALA A 32 26.31 24.63 6.12
N SER A 33 26.04 25.39 5.06
CA SER A 33 24.68 25.82 4.73
C SER A 33 23.83 24.58 4.67
N ALA A 34 22.78 24.53 5.50
CA ALA A 34 21.78 23.49 5.42
C ALA A 34 21.34 23.37 3.93
N PRO A 35 21.22 22.17 3.38
CA PRO A 35 20.82 22.01 2.01
C PRO A 35 19.49 22.75 1.84
N GLN A 36 19.48 23.77 0.99
CA GLN A 36 18.24 24.49 0.65
C GLN A 36 17.32 23.43 0.05
N SER A 37 16.17 23.21 0.70
CA SER A 37 15.17 22.26 0.23
C SER A 37 14.66 22.74 -1.14
N ASP A 38 15.03 22.03 -2.20
CA ASP A 38 14.48 22.29 -3.52
C ASP A 38 12.95 22.09 -3.44
N PRO A 39 12.13 23.14 -3.67
CA PRO A 39 10.67 23.04 -3.57
C PRO A 39 10.08 21.99 -4.53
N ARG A 40 10.84 21.59 -5.57
CA ARG A 40 10.47 20.52 -6.49
C ARG A 40 10.54 19.12 -5.85
N ARG A 41 11.17 18.98 -4.68
CA ARG A 41 11.24 17.71 -3.92
C ARG A 41 9.97 17.40 -3.12
N PHE A 42 9.02 18.32 -3.04
CA PHE A 42 7.82 18.16 -2.26
C PHE A 42 6.58 18.05 -3.14
N TYR A 43 5.64 17.23 -2.70
CA TYR A 43 4.31 17.08 -3.24
C TYR A 43 3.31 17.39 -2.13
N THR A 44 2.48 18.40 -2.34
CA THR A 44 1.36 18.70 -1.43
C THR A 44 0.10 18.10 -2.04
N PRO A 45 -0.44 17.01 -1.47
CA PRO A 45 -1.65 16.41 -2.01
C PRO A 45 -2.82 17.39 -1.91
N ALA A 46 -3.67 17.41 -2.95
CA ALA A 46 -4.90 18.18 -2.90
C ALA A 46 -5.77 17.72 -1.73
N PRO A 47 -6.35 18.64 -0.94
CA PRO A 47 -7.25 18.29 0.16
C PRO A 47 -8.50 17.60 -0.36
N ILE A 48 -9.01 16.64 0.42
CA ILE A 48 -10.23 15.94 0.10
C ILE A 48 -11.43 16.80 0.56
N PRO A 49 -12.31 17.23 -0.36
CA PRO A 49 -13.51 17.94 0.04
C PRO A 49 -14.45 16.99 0.81
N VAL A 50 -14.96 17.43 1.95
CA VAL A 50 -15.86 16.64 2.81
C VAL A 50 -17.20 17.35 2.92
N LEU A 51 -18.28 16.60 2.65
CA LEU A 51 -19.65 17.05 2.81
C LEU A 51 -20.42 16.01 3.63
N ASN A 52 -21.09 16.46 4.69
CA ASN A 52 -21.87 15.59 5.60
C ASN A 52 -21.04 14.38 6.12
N GLY A 53 -19.77 14.60 6.44
CA GLY A 53 -18.87 13.57 6.96
C GLY A 53 -18.36 12.54 5.93
N LYS A 54 -18.59 12.75 4.64
CA LYS A 54 -18.19 11.87 3.55
C LYS A 54 -17.33 12.62 2.53
N ALA A 55 -16.44 11.92 1.85
CA ALA A 55 -15.67 12.50 0.75
C ALA A 55 -16.61 12.94 -0.39
N ALA A 56 -16.56 14.21 -0.74
CA ALA A 56 -17.41 14.79 -1.80
C ALA A 56 -16.70 14.81 -3.15
N LEU A 57 -16.39 13.61 -3.64
CA LEU A 57 -15.69 13.38 -4.92
C LEU A 57 -16.51 12.45 -5.83
N GLN A 58 -16.41 12.68 -7.14
CA GLN A 58 -16.84 11.71 -8.12
C GLN A 58 -15.80 10.58 -8.24
N PRO A 59 -16.18 9.35 -8.64
CA PRO A 59 -15.26 8.23 -8.75
C PRO A 59 -14.00 8.52 -9.57
N ASP A 60 -14.13 9.21 -10.70
CA ASP A 60 -13.00 9.56 -11.55
C ASP A 60 -12.06 10.60 -10.93
N GLN A 61 -12.60 11.52 -10.14
CA GLN A 61 -11.80 12.46 -9.37
C GLN A 61 -10.97 11.74 -8.31
N ALA A 62 -11.59 10.79 -7.60
CA ALA A 62 -10.90 9.95 -6.63
C ALA A 62 -9.75 9.13 -7.27
N LEU A 63 -10.01 8.54 -8.44
CA LEU A 63 -8.99 7.80 -9.20
C LEU A 63 -7.83 8.70 -9.66
N ASN A 64 -8.14 9.93 -10.11
CA ASN A 64 -7.10 10.87 -10.54
C ASN A 64 -6.19 11.31 -9.39
N LEU A 65 -6.73 11.48 -8.19
CA LEU A 65 -5.92 11.76 -7.00
C LEU A 65 -4.91 10.66 -6.68
N LEU A 66 -5.24 9.40 -6.91
CA LEU A 66 -4.30 8.30 -6.77
C LEU A 66 -3.22 8.33 -7.87
N ARG A 67 -3.61 8.61 -9.13
CA ARG A 67 -2.67 8.75 -10.24
C ARG A 67 -1.66 9.88 -10.01
N GLU A 68 -2.13 11.04 -9.55
CA GLU A 68 -1.28 12.20 -9.21
C GLU A 68 -0.30 11.87 -8.08
N GLY A 69 -0.78 11.17 -7.03
CA GLY A 69 0.07 10.75 -5.93
C GLY A 69 1.14 9.76 -6.37
N ASN A 70 0.81 8.78 -7.20
CA ASN A 70 1.80 7.84 -7.73
C ASN A 70 2.79 8.52 -8.69
N ALA A 71 2.35 9.47 -9.51
CA ALA A 71 3.26 10.25 -10.34
C ALA A 71 4.27 11.05 -9.47
N ALA A 72 3.81 11.63 -8.36
CA ALA A 72 4.70 12.31 -7.42
C ALA A 72 5.69 11.35 -6.75
N PHE A 73 5.26 10.13 -6.43
CA PHE A 73 6.12 9.08 -5.91
C PHE A 73 7.21 8.68 -6.91
N LEU A 74 6.86 8.50 -8.18
CA LEU A 74 7.80 8.20 -9.27
C LEU A 74 8.83 9.32 -9.49
N ASP A 75 8.41 10.58 -9.35
CA ASP A 75 9.31 11.73 -9.42
C ASP A 75 10.23 11.86 -8.19
N GLY A 76 10.12 10.96 -7.21
CA GLY A 76 10.86 11.01 -5.95
C GLY A 76 10.47 12.19 -5.05
N ARG A 77 9.28 12.78 -5.25
CA ARG A 77 8.77 13.88 -4.42
C ARG A 77 8.20 13.35 -3.12
N THR A 78 8.61 13.95 -2.01
CA THR A 78 8.10 13.60 -0.67
C THR A 78 6.75 14.26 -0.44
N ALA A 79 5.74 13.45 -0.12
CA ALA A 79 4.42 13.98 0.24
C ALA A 79 4.46 14.73 1.57
N GLN A 80 3.94 15.95 1.57
CA GLN A 80 3.75 16.77 2.77
C GLN A 80 2.39 16.44 3.39
N LEU A 81 2.40 15.56 4.38
CA LEU A 81 1.20 15.05 5.02
C LEU A 81 0.94 15.76 6.35
N GLU A 82 -0.33 16.07 6.60
CA GLU A 82 -0.80 16.57 7.90
C GLU A 82 -0.91 15.42 8.90
N LEU A 83 0.15 15.23 9.71
CA LEU A 83 0.25 14.17 10.72
C LEU A 83 0.23 14.70 12.16
N GLY A 84 0.10 16.01 12.34
CA GLY A 84 0.20 16.70 13.61
C GLY A 84 -0.95 16.41 14.58
N ALA A 85 -0.84 16.93 15.80
CA ALA A 85 -1.85 16.74 16.86
C ALA A 85 -3.23 17.27 16.45
N ALA A 86 -3.28 18.42 15.78
CA ALA A 86 -4.52 19.00 15.29
C ALA A 86 -5.28 18.05 14.36
N ARG A 87 -4.59 17.46 13.38
CA ARG A 87 -5.18 16.49 12.46
C ARG A 87 -5.68 15.24 13.19
N ARG A 88 -4.91 14.71 14.13
CA ARG A 88 -5.36 13.54 14.93
C ARG A 88 -6.60 13.84 15.78
N LEU A 89 -6.68 15.04 16.39
CA LEU A 89 -7.86 15.46 17.16
C LEU A 89 -9.10 15.65 16.28
N GLU A 90 -8.93 16.15 15.05
CA GLU A 90 -10.00 16.22 14.06
C GLU A 90 -10.52 14.82 13.71
N LEU A 91 -9.60 13.91 13.35
CA LEU A 91 -9.94 12.55 12.94
C LEU A 91 -10.47 11.66 14.07
N ALA A 92 -10.21 12.00 15.34
CA ALA A 92 -10.83 11.32 16.47
C ALA A 92 -12.35 11.48 16.49
N LYS A 93 -12.91 12.47 15.80
CA LYS A 93 -14.34 12.72 15.68
C LYS A 93 -15.00 11.96 14.52
N GLY A 94 -14.21 11.46 13.56
CA GLY A 94 -14.69 10.73 12.39
C GLY A 94 -13.65 10.70 11.27
N GLN A 95 -13.95 9.94 10.23
CA GLN A 95 -13.12 9.80 9.04
C GLN A 95 -13.97 9.96 7.78
N ALA A 96 -13.37 10.47 6.71
CA ALA A 96 -14.01 10.63 5.41
C ALA A 96 -13.05 10.16 4.29
N PRO A 97 -12.74 8.84 4.22
CA PRO A 97 -11.86 8.32 3.19
C PRO A 97 -12.51 8.47 1.81
N PHE A 98 -11.66 8.70 0.79
CA PHE A 98 -12.15 8.80 -0.58
C PHE A 98 -11.98 7.50 -1.38
N VAL A 99 -11.35 6.49 -0.79
CA VAL A 99 -11.16 5.17 -1.42
C VAL A 99 -11.12 4.06 -0.38
N ALA A 100 -11.76 2.93 -0.68
CA ALA A 100 -11.51 1.65 -0.05
C ALA A 100 -10.46 0.91 -0.87
N TYR A 101 -9.35 0.58 -0.23
CA TYR A 101 -8.15 0.09 -0.91
C TYR A 101 -7.82 -1.33 -0.47
N VAL A 102 -8.02 -2.30 -1.35
CA VAL A 102 -7.71 -3.71 -1.13
C VAL A 102 -6.35 -4.02 -1.72
N SER A 103 -5.39 -4.42 -0.89
CA SER A 103 -4.03 -4.74 -1.35
C SER A 103 -3.39 -5.87 -0.56
N CYS A 104 -2.20 -6.28 -1.03
CA CYS A 104 -1.41 -7.30 -0.33
C CYS A 104 -0.85 -6.76 1.00
N SER A 105 -0.69 -7.68 1.98
CA SER A 105 0.03 -7.41 3.24
C SER A 105 1.54 -7.25 3.05
N ASP A 106 2.08 -7.43 1.85
CA ASP A 106 3.49 -7.31 1.53
C ASP A 106 4.05 -5.97 1.99
N SER A 107 5.14 -5.99 2.76
CA SER A 107 5.73 -4.79 3.38
C SER A 107 6.23 -3.75 2.37
N ARG A 108 6.39 -4.13 1.12
CA ARG A 108 6.88 -3.28 0.02
C ARG A 108 5.76 -2.48 -0.67
N VAL A 109 4.49 -2.66 -0.27
CA VAL A 109 3.30 -2.07 -0.89
C VAL A 109 2.49 -1.19 0.07
N PRO A 110 3.08 -0.15 0.69
CA PRO A 110 2.34 0.75 1.59
C PRO A 110 1.52 1.78 0.78
N PRO A 111 0.19 1.70 0.74
CA PRO A 111 -0.65 2.57 -0.10
C PRO A 111 -0.45 4.06 0.19
N GLU A 112 -0.31 4.42 1.45
CA GLU A 112 -0.12 5.82 1.88
C GLU A 112 1.13 6.43 1.26
N VAL A 113 2.21 5.64 1.15
CA VAL A 113 3.47 6.09 0.54
C VAL A 113 3.34 6.16 -0.98
N LEU A 114 2.77 5.12 -1.60
CA LEU A 114 2.64 5.03 -3.06
C LEU A 114 1.78 6.13 -3.66
N PHE A 115 0.82 6.64 -2.89
CA PHE A 115 -0.12 7.68 -3.35
C PHE A 115 0.03 9.00 -2.61
N GLY A 116 1.00 9.11 -1.69
CA GLY A 116 1.24 10.33 -0.94
C GLY A 116 -0.02 10.81 -0.19
N ARG A 117 -0.74 9.89 0.48
CA ARG A 117 -1.98 10.20 1.19
C ARG A 117 -1.83 10.05 2.69
N GLY A 118 -2.51 10.94 3.43
CA GLY A 118 -2.39 11.05 4.88
C GLY A 118 -3.47 10.31 5.67
N LEU A 119 -3.45 10.57 6.97
CA LEU A 119 -4.40 9.97 7.92
C LEU A 119 -5.85 10.27 7.54
N GLY A 120 -6.69 9.22 7.52
CA GLY A 120 -8.13 9.31 7.31
C GLY A 120 -8.57 9.42 5.85
N GLU A 121 -7.63 9.43 4.88
CA GLU A 121 -7.93 9.58 3.46
C GLU A 121 -8.13 8.25 2.73
N LEU A 122 -7.46 7.18 3.16
CA LEU A 122 -7.59 5.84 2.61
C LEU A 122 -8.20 4.88 3.66
N PHE A 123 -9.20 4.11 3.28
CA PHE A 123 -9.72 3.00 4.06
C PHE A 123 -9.07 1.71 3.56
N ILE A 124 -8.16 1.14 4.34
CA ILE A 124 -7.22 0.13 3.85
C ILE A 124 -7.61 -1.25 4.34
N ILE A 125 -7.75 -2.21 3.40
CA ILE A 125 -7.95 -3.63 3.63
C ILE A 125 -6.73 -4.37 3.08
N ARG A 126 -5.93 -5.03 3.94
CA ARG A 126 -4.71 -5.71 3.53
C ARG A 126 -4.66 -7.15 4.03
N ASN A 127 -4.50 -8.07 3.10
CA ASN A 127 -4.24 -9.49 3.37
C ASN A 127 -3.32 -10.07 2.29
N ALA A 128 -2.70 -11.21 2.54
CA ALA A 128 -1.77 -11.80 1.58
C ALA A 128 -2.50 -12.16 0.27
N GLY A 129 -1.93 -11.71 -0.87
CA GLY A 129 -2.50 -11.92 -2.20
C GLY A 129 -3.76 -11.10 -2.51
N ASN A 130 -4.03 -10.02 -1.76
CA ASN A 130 -5.21 -9.14 -1.95
C ASN A 130 -6.54 -9.91 -2.15
N THR A 131 -6.67 -11.04 -1.46
CA THR A 131 -7.89 -11.86 -1.48
C THR A 131 -9.03 -11.17 -0.73
N VAL A 132 -10.27 -11.44 -1.13
CA VAL A 132 -11.46 -10.91 -0.48
C VAL A 132 -12.28 -12.07 0.09
N ASP A 133 -12.06 -12.34 1.37
CA ASP A 133 -12.87 -13.23 2.18
C ASP A 133 -14.10 -12.50 2.77
N THR A 134 -14.84 -13.15 3.66
CA THR A 134 -16.03 -12.54 4.30
C THR A 134 -15.68 -11.30 5.12
N VAL A 135 -14.54 -11.29 5.82
CA VAL A 135 -14.14 -10.15 6.67
C VAL A 135 -13.69 -8.96 5.81
N ALA A 136 -12.91 -9.23 4.77
CA ALA A 136 -12.52 -8.22 3.80
C ALA A 136 -13.74 -7.66 3.05
N MET A 137 -14.69 -8.52 2.65
CA MET A 137 -15.94 -8.09 2.01
C MET A 137 -16.74 -7.16 2.92
N GLY A 138 -16.98 -7.56 4.17
CA GLY A 138 -17.71 -6.71 5.15
C GLY A 138 -17.01 -5.36 5.36
N SER A 139 -15.68 -5.32 5.33
CA SER A 139 -14.92 -4.06 5.41
C SER A 139 -15.13 -3.18 4.18
N ILE A 140 -15.17 -3.76 2.98
CA ILE A 140 -15.47 -3.04 1.74
C ILE A 140 -16.89 -2.48 1.77
N GLU A 141 -17.86 -3.31 2.13
CA GLU A 141 -19.29 -2.92 2.24
C GLU A 141 -19.47 -1.80 3.27
N TYR A 142 -18.79 -1.87 4.43
CA TYR A 142 -18.78 -0.79 5.41
C TYR A 142 -18.25 0.52 4.82
N ALA A 143 -17.14 0.47 4.09
CA ALA A 143 -16.58 1.66 3.46
C ALA A 143 -17.55 2.27 2.44
N VAL A 144 -18.25 1.46 1.67
CA VAL A 144 -19.23 1.92 0.67
C VAL A 144 -20.51 2.43 1.33
N ALA A 145 -21.13 1.62 2.18
CA ALA A 145 -22.47 1.94 2.74
C ALA A 145 -22.39 3.01 3.83
N VAL A 146 -21.43 2.92 4.73
CA VAL A 146 -21.35 3.78 5.91
C VAL A 146 -20.50 5.01 5.64
N LEU A 147 -19.27 4.81 5.13
CA LEU A 147 -18.35 5.91 4.88
C LEU A 147 -18.60 6.59 3.52
N GLY A 148 -19.29 5.94 2.60
CA GLY A 148 -19.69 6.52 1.31
C GLY A 148 -18.52 6.76 0.38
N VAL A 149 -17.51 5.88 0.37
CA VAL A 149 -16.36 6.00 -0.52
C VAL A 149 -16.78 5.94 -1.99
N PRO A 150 -16.33 6.87 -2.84
CA PRO A 150 -16.66 6.86 -4.27
C PRO A 150 -15.83 5.86 -5.09
N LEU A 151 -14.79 5.28 -4.51
CA LEU A 151 -13.86 4.41 -5.24
C LEU A 151 -13.49 3.19 -4.40
N VAL A 152 -13.46 2.02 -5.03
CA VAL A 152 -12.86 0.80 -4.51
C VAL A 152 -11.74 0.38 -5.46
N VAL A 153 -10.52 0.21 -4.93
CA VAL A 153 -9.35 -0.25 -5.69
C VAL A 153 -8.95 -1.63 -5.20
N VAL A 154 -8.76 -2.56 -6.13
CA VAL A 154 -8.13 -3.87 -5.86
C VAL A 154 -6.77 -3.88 -6.51
N MET A 155 -5.70 -3.86 -5.72
CA MET A 155 -4.33 -3.81 -6.24
C MET A 155 -3.56 -5.08 -5.95
N GLY A 156 -3.07 -5.71 -7.03
CA GLY A 156 -2.00 -6.69 -6.99
C GLY A 156 -0.63 -6.03 -7.15
N HIS A 157 0.44 -6.81 -6.99
CA HIS A 157 1.79 -6.28 -7.15
C HIS A 157 2.77 -7.29 -7.74
N GLU A 158 3.83 -6.79 -8.34
CA GLU A 158 4.94 -7.58 -8.87
C GLU A 158 5.50 -8.54 -7.80
N ALA A 159 5.85 -9.74 -8.22
CA ALA A 159 6.48 -10.76 -7.37
C ALA A 159 5.69 -11.12 -6.10
N CYS A 160 4.35 -11.11 -6.14
CA CYS A 160 3.50 -11.45 -5.01
C CYS A 160 3.73 -12.88 -4.51
N GLY A 161 4.14 -13.03 -3.23
CA GLY A 161 4.45 -14.33 -2.65
C GLY A 161 3.26 -15.28 -2.59
N ALA A 162 2.05 -14.78 -2.30
CA ALA A 162 0.84 -15.61 -2.26
C ALA A 162 0.45 -16.13 -3.65
N VAL A 163 0.62 -15.31 -4.70
CA VAL A 163 0.37 -15.76 -6.08
C VAL A 163 1.41 -16.78 -6.51
N LYS A 164 2.70 -16.59 -6.19
CA LYS A 164 3.74 -17.59 -6.44
C LYS A 164 3.46 -18.92 -5.73
N ALA A 165 3.01 -18.86 -4.48
CA ALA A 165 2.62 -20.06 -3.74
C ALA A 165 1.42 -20.75 -4.40
N ALA A 166 0.43 -20.03 -4.91
CA ALA A 166 -0.68 -20.61 -5.67
C ALA A 166 -0.20 -21.24 -6.99
N MET A 167 0.80 -20.65 -7.66
CA MET A 167 1.44 -21.25 -8.85
C MET A 167 2.15 -22.56 -8.48
N ASP A 168 2.87 -22.61 -7.37
CA ASP A 168 3.52 -23.82 -6.89
C ASP A 168 2.50 -24.95 -6.56
N VAL A 169 1.33 -24.61 -6.04
CA VAL A 169 0.24 -25.58 -5.86
C VAL A 169 -0.19 -26.16 -7.21
N VAL A 170 -0.38 -25.31 -8.22
CA VAL A 170 -0.87 -25.74 -9.56
C VAL A 170 0.18 -26.52 -10.34
N GLU A 171 1.44 -26.08 -10.30
CA GLU A 171 2.51 -26.62 -11.14
C GLU A 171 3.23 -27.81 -10.49
N ASN A 172 3.44 -27.74 -9.17
CA ASN A 172 4.28 -28.67 -8.43
C ASN A 172 3.52 -29.46 -7.38
N ASN A 173 2.18 -29.33 -7.30
CA ASN A 173 1.35 -29.95 -6.25
C ASN A 173 1.88 -29.63 -4.83
N ALA A 174 2.43 -28.42 -4.64
CA ALA A 174 2.94 -27.97 -3.36
C ALA A 174 1.81 -27.92 -2.32
N ARG A 175 2.16 -28.19 -1.05
CA ARG A 175 1.22 -28.10 0.07
C ARG A 175 1.74 -27.12 1.11
N PHE A 176 0.86 -26.29 1.61
CA PHE A 176 1.19 -25.28 2.63
C PHE A 176 0.46 -25.61 3.94
N PRO A 177 1.15 -25.52 5.08
CA PRO A 177 0.57 -25.89 6.37
C PRO A 177 -0.41 -24.83 6.89
N GLY A 178 -1.39 -25.29 7.70
CA GLY A 178 -2.33 -24.43 8.42
C GLY A 178 -3.12 -23.51 7.50
N ALA A 179 -3.47 -22.33 7.97
CA ALA A 179 -4.26 -21.33 7.24
C ALA A 179 -3.58 -20.76 5.97
N ILE A 180 -2.29 -21.06 5.72
CA ILE A 180 -1.62 -20.64 4.49
C ILE A 180 -2.28 -21.28 3.27
N GLY A 181 -2.63 -22.58 3.35
CA GLY A 181 -3.35 -23.27 2.29
C GLY A 181 -4.70 -22.63 1.97
N ASP A 182 -5.49 -22.35 3.01
CA ASP A 182 -6.82 -21.75 2.88
C ASP A 182 -6.74 -20.33 2.28
N MET A 183 -5.68 -19.57 2.63
CA MET A 183 -5.42 -18.23 2.08
C MET A 183 -5.03 -18.27 0.60
N ILE A 184 -4.34 -19.32 0.15
CA ILE A 184 -3.87 -19.47 -1.24
C ILE A 184 -4.98 -20.00 -2.15
N GLU A 185 -5.86 -20.85 -1.65
CA GLU A 185 -6.91 -21.53 -2.43
C GLU A 185 -7.74 -20.58 -3.31
N PRO A 186 -8.21 -19.39 -2.83
CA PRO A 186 -8.97 -18.46 -3.66
C PRO A 186 -8.21 -17.89 -4.84
N ILE A 187 -6.87 -17.98 -4.85
CA ILE A 187 -5.99 -17.46 -5.93
C ILE A 187 -5.83 -18.49 -7.06
N ILE A 188 -5.96 -19.78 -6.75
CA ILE A 188 -5.74 -20.88 -7.71
C ILE A 188 -6.52 -20.71 -9.02
N PRO A 189 -7.82 -20.33 -9.02
CA PRO A 189 -8.55 -20.12 -10.28
C PRO A 189 -7.96 -19.04 -11.19
N ALA A 190 -7.34 -17.99 -10.60
CA ALA A 190 -6.68 -16.95 -11.37
C ALA A 190 -5.37 -17.45 -11.99
N VAL A 191 -4.61 -18.25 -11.27
CA VAL A 191 -3.40 -18.92 -11.80
C VAL A 191 -3.75 -19.82 -12.99
N LEU A 192 -4.79 -20.65 -12.86
CA LEU A 192 -5.26 -21.49 -13.94
C LEU A 192 -5.70 -20.71 -15.17
N ALA A 193 -6.42 -19.59 -14.98
CA ALA A 193 -6.87 -18.72 -16.06
C ALA A 193 -5.69 -18.02 -16.77
N ALA A 194 -4.59 -17.76 -16.09
CA ALA A 194 -3.41 -17.11 -16.64
C ALA A 194 -2.35 -18.09 -17.20
N ARG A 195 -2.61 -19.39 -17.15
CA ARG A 195 -1.62 -20.44 -17.45
C ARG A 195 -0.96 -20.28 -18.82
N ASP A 196 -1.76 -19.94 -19.83
CA ASP A 196 -1.33 -19.83 -21.22
C ASP A 196 -1.14 -18.37 -21.67
N ALA A 197 -1.14 -17.43 -20.72
CA ALA A 197 -0.91 -16.03 -21.02
C ALA A 197 0.53 -15.79 -21.54
N PRO A 198 0.71 -14.90 -22.52
CA PRO A 198 2.05 -14.52 -22.99
C PRO A 198 2.78 -13.67 -21.96
N GLY A 199 4.13 -13.69 -22.01
CA GLY A 199 4.98 -12.86 -21.14
C GLY A 199 5.23 -13.46 -19.76
N ASP A 200 5.33 -12.58 -18.74
CA ASP A 200 5.55 -13.02 -17.35
C ASP A 200 4.28 -13.65 -16.77
N LYS A 201 4.36 -14.94 -16.49
CA LYS A 201 3.23 -15.72 -15.95
C LYS A 201 2.81 -15.27 -14.56
N THR A 202 3.77 -14.80 -13.74
CA THR A 202 3.45 -14.30 -12.40
C THR A 202 2.66 -12.98 -12.50
N GLU A 203 3.08 -12.08 -13.36
CA GLU A 203 2.35 -10.83 -13.62
C GLU A 203 0.95 -11.13 -14.14
N ALA A 204 0.84 -12.02 -15.12
CA ALA A 204 -0.44 -12.44 -15.68
C ALA A 204 -1.37 -13.03 -14.61
N ALA A 205 -0.85 -13.91 -13.74
CA ALA A 205 -1.62 -14.50 -12.64
C ALA A 205 -2.05 -13.44 -11.60
N VAL A 206 -1.18 -12.48 -11.27
CA VAL A 206 -1.53 -11.36 -10.39
C VAL A 206 -2.65 -10.52 -10.99
N LYS A 207 -2.54 -10.11 -12.26
CA LYS A 207 -3.57 -9.32 -12.96
C LYS A 207 -4.88 -10.09 -13.07
N ALA A 208 -4.82 -11.38 -13.36
CA ALA A 208 -6.01 -12.26 -13.39
C ALA A 208 -6.71 -12.36 -12.01
N ASN A 209 -5.93 -12.44 -10.91
CA ASN A 209 -6.47 -12.44 -9.56
C ASN A 209 -7.18 -11.12 -9.21
N VAL A 210 -6.58 -9.98 -9.59
CA VAL A 210 -7.20 -8.66 -9.46
C VAL A 210 -8.48 -8.59 -10.26
N SER A 211 -8.46 -8.90 -11.57
CA SER A 211 -9.63 -8.84 -12.45
C SER A 211 -10.77 -9.76 -11.98
N ARG A 212 -10.44 -10.94 -11.44
CA ARG A 212 -11.42 -11.84 -10.83
C ARG A 212 -12.11 -11.19 -9.63
N THR A 213 -11.35 -10.57 -8.75
CA THR A 213 -11.89 -9.87 -7.58
C THR A 213 -12.73 -8.65 -7.99
N VAL A 214 -12.25 -7.84 -8.93
CA VAL A 214 -12.99 -6.70 -9.49
C VAL A 214 -14.33 -7.16 -10.07
N ARG A 215 -14.35 -8.22 -10.88
CA ARG A 215 -15.58 -8.78 -11.45
C ARG A 215 -16.56 -9.20 -10.37
N ARG A 216 -16.09 -9.92 -9.33
CA ARG A 216 -16.93 -10.31 -8.19
C ARG A 216 -17.56 -9.10 -7.52
N LEU A 217 -16.80 -8.04 -7.24
CA LEU A 217 -17.30 -6.82 -6.63
C LEU A 217 -18.27 -6.04 -7.53
N ARG A 218 -18.17 -6.19 -8.85
CA ARG A 218 -19.04 -5.49 -9.82
C ARG A 218 -20.34 -6.21 -10.14
N SER A 219 -20.38 -7.51 -10.05
CA SER A 219 -21.51 -8.28 -10.58
C SER A 219 -22.06 -9.37 -9.67
N GLU A 220 -21.28 -9.81 -8.68
CA GLU A 220 -21.62 -10.96 -7.84
C GLU A 220 -21.76 -10.57 -6.36
N SER A 221 -21.78 -9.27 -6.06
CA SER A 221 -21.88 -8.74 -4.70
C SER A 221 -23.31 -8.40 -4.31
N ASP A 222 -23.51 -8.09 -3.01
CA ASP A 222 -24.76 -7.61 -2.46
C ASP A 222 -25.18 -6.26 -3.08
N PRO A 223 -26.48 -5.93 -3.08
CA PRO A 223 -27.01 -4.62 -3.48
C PRO A 223 -26.26 -3.42 -2.89
N ILE A 224 -25.73 -3.55 -1.67
CA ILE A 224 -24.87 -2.53 -1.02
C ILE A 224 -23.73 -2.08 -1.95
N MET A 225 -23.15 -3.02 -2.68
CA MET A 225 -22.08 -2.74 -3.64
C MET A 225 -22.62 -2.37 -5.03
N LEU A 226 -23.68 -3.01 -5.49
CA LEU A 226 -24.17 -2.89 -6.85
C LEU A 226 -24.95 -1.61 -7.11
N GLU A 227 -25.79 -1.17 -6.16
CA GLU A 227 -26.61 0.02 -6.34
C GLU A 227 -25.81 1.31 -6.49
N PRO A 228 -24.77 1.61 -5.67
CA PRO A 228 -23.92 2.77 -5.89
C PRO A 228 -23.20 2.76 -7.21
N GLN A 229 -22.78 1.57 -7.71
CA GLN A 229 -22.14 1.42 -9.02
C GLN A 229 -23.12 1.75 -10.15
N ARG A 230 -24.32 1.16 -10.13
CA ARG A 230 -25.38 1.42 -11.13
C ARG A 230 -25.79 2.88 -11.17
N ALA A 231 -25.77 3.55 -10.04
CA ALA A 231 -26.07 4.98 -9.92
C ALA A 231 -24.89 5.90 -10.28
N GLY A 232 -23.73 5.36 -10.68
CA GLY A 232 -22.53 6.13 -11.01
C GLY A 232 -21.85 6.83 -9.82
N ARG A 233 -22.26 6.51 -8.60
CA ARG A 233 -21.71 7.13 -7.37
C ARG A 233 -20.45 6.44 -6.86
N MET A 234 -20.16 5.23 -7.32
CA MET A 234 -18.99 4.46 -6.92
C MET A 234 -18.48 3.62 -8.10
N LYS A 235 -17.16 3.51 -8.21
CA LYS A 235 -16.49 2.59 -9.15
C LYS A 235 -15.63 1.58 -8.39
N VAL A 236 -15.49 0.39 -8.97
CA VAL A 236 -14.50 -0.61 -8.58
C VAL A 236 -13.47 -0.68 -9.70
N VAL A 237 -12.18 -0.56 -9.40
CA VAL A 237 -11.11 -0.61 -10.40
C VAL A 237 -10.02 -1.58 -9.97
N GLY A 238 -9.36 -2.19 -10.95
CA GLY A 238 -8.17 -3.01 -10.75
C GLY A 238 -6.90 -2.17 -10.87
N ALA A 239 -5.86 -2.58 -10.16
CA ALA A 239 -4.54 -1.98 -10.26
C ALA A 239 -3.43 -3.03 -10.12
N TYR A 240 -2.29 -2.74 -10.73
CA TYR A 240 -1.05 -3.51 -10.60
C TYR A 240 0.10 -2.60 -10.26
N TYR A 241 0.81 -2.89 -9.18
CA TYR A 241 1.99 -2.14 -8.76
C TYR A 241 3.27 -2.88 -9.15
N SER A 242 4.13 -2.24 -9.94
CA SER A 242 5.47 -2.73 -10.23
C SER A 242 6.44 -2.33 -9.12
N LEU A 243 6.98 -3.31 -8.40
CA LEU A 243 7.99 -3.07 -7.36
C LEU A 243 9.29 -2.51 -7.93
N SER A 244 9.64 -2.95 -9.14
CA SER A 244 10.90 -2.57 -9.79
C SER A 244 10.86 -1.16 -10.37
N ARG A 245 9.70 -0.71 -10.87
CA ARG A 245 9.54 0.60 -11.50
C ARG A 245 8.89 1.64 -10.58
N GLY A 246 8.08 1.21 -9.60
CA GLY A 246 7.34 2.09 -8.71
C GLY A 246 5.99 2.57 -9.25
N ASP A 247 5.65 2.26 -10.49
CA ASP A 247 4.40 2.68 -11.13
C ASP A 247 3.20 1.80 -10.75
N VAL A 248 2.04 2.43 -10.70
CA VAL A 248 0.74 1.75 -10.56
C VAL A 248 -0.05 1.88 -11.85
N GLU A 249 -0.23 0.76 -12.54
CA GLU A 249 -1.11 0.64 -13.69
C GLU A 249 -2.55 0.40 -13.21
N PHE A 250 -3.48 1.29 -13.55
CA PHE A 250 -4.91 1.07 -13.31
C PHE A 250 -5.54 0.47 -14.56
N PHE A 251 -6.22 -0.65 -14.39
CA PHE A 251 -6.92 -1.36 -15.45
C PHE A 251 -8.31 -1.80 -14.97
N ASP A 252 -9.13 -2.36 -15.86
CA ASP A 252 -10.54 -2.64 -15.53
C ASP A 252 -11.27 -1.39 -14.97
N VAL A 253 -11.09 -0.21 -15.61
CA VAL A 253 -11.62 1.08 -15.15
C VAL A 253 -13.08 1.28 -15.59
#